data_d491525f52d5241f60310979590512e3
#
_entry.id   d491525f52d5241f60310979590512e3
#
_cell.length_a   1.000
_cell.length_b   1.000
_cell.length_c   1.000
_cell.angle_alpha   90.00
_cell.angle_beta   90.00
_cell.angle_gamma   90.00
#
_symmetry.space_group_name_H-M   'P 1'
#
loop_
_entity.id
_entity.type
_entity.pdbx_description
1 polymer ?
#
loop_
_entity_poly.entity_id
_entity_poly.type
_entity_poly.pdbx_seq_one_letter_code
_entity_poly.pdbx_strand_id
1 'polypeptide(L)'
;MGMTMTQKILAAHAGLNEVKAGQLIMANLDFVLGNDITSPVAINEFHKAGFTDVFNKEKVTMVMDHFAPNKDIKAATQCKQCRDFCGEHSITHFYDVGNMGIEHALLPEKGLVAPGDCIIGADSHTCTYGALGAFSTGVGSTDMCAGMAKGKAWFKVPSAIKFNITGKLPKYSAAKDVILHIIGMIGVDGALYRSMEFSGDGLKNLTMEDRLCMANMAIEAGAKNGIFAVDEVTLEYVKGRVDREYKIFEADADAEYDEVYDIDLSQIKPTVAFPHLPENAKTFDEIGDVKIDQSVIGSCTNGRIEDLRAAAEILKGRKVAKNVRCIVIPATQAVYMQAMEEGLLKIFIEAGCAVSTPTCGPCLGGYMGILAKGERSIATTNRNFVGRMGHPESEVYLASPYVAAASAVTGKISQPSEIM
;
A
#
# COMPACT_ATOMS: atom_id res chain seq x y z
N MET A 1 -20.63 10.30 -23.95
CA MET A 1 -19.20 10.38 -23.57
C MET A 1 -18.97 9.19 -22.65
N GLY A 2 -18.03 8.32 -22.98
CA GLY A 2 -17.76 7.12 -22.19
C GLY A 2 -17.15 7.47 -20.84
N MET A 3 -17.42 6.65 -19.84
CA MET A 3 -16.90 6.80 -18.48
C MET A 3 -15.73 5.85 -18.21
N THR A 4 -14.74 6.32 -17.46
CA THR A 4 -13.67 5.50 -16.91
C THR A 4 -14.18 4.58 -15.79
N MET A 5 -13.38 3.60 -15.34
CA MET A 5 -13.78 2.72 -14.22
C MET A 5 -14.14 3.53 -12.97
N THR A 6 -13.28 4.47 -12.58
CA THR A 6 -13.49 5.34 -11.42
C THR A 6 -14.77 6.16 -11.54
N GLN A 7 -15.05 6.74 -12.71
CA GLN A 7 -16.29 7.49 -12.94
C GLN A 7 -17.53 6.62 -12.80
N LYS A 8 -17.52 5.40 -13.31
CA LYS A 8 -18.66 4.47 -13.18
C LYS A 8 -18.93 4.07 -11.73
N ILE A 9 -17.89 3.78 -10.96
CA ILE A 9 -18.04 3.47 -9.53
C ILE A 9 -18.63 4.66 -8.80
N LEU A 10 -18.10 5.86 -9.00
CA LEU A 10 -18.57 7.08 -8.35
C LEU A 10 -20.00 7.45 -8.76
N ALA A 11 -20.36 7.27 -10.04
CA ALA A 11 -21.73 7.50 -10.53
C ALA A 11 -22.72 6.56 -9.82
N ALA A 12 -22.40 5.25 -9.74
CA ALA A 12 -23.23 4.27 -9.08
C ALA A 12 -23.45 4.60 -7.59
N HIS A 13 -22.40 4.99 -6.87
CA HIS A 13 -22.47 5.34 -5.45
C HIS A 13 -23.13 6.71 -5.19
N ALA A 14 -23.17 7.59 -6.18
CA ALA A 14 -23.90 8.84 -6.13
C ALA A 14 -25.38 8.69 -6.55
N GLY A 15 -25.80 7.52 -7.04
CA GLY A 15 -27.14 7.29 -7.59
C GLY A 15 -27.37 8.05 -8.91
N LEU A 16 -26.30 8.28 -9.68
CA LEU A 16 -26.32 8.98 -10.96
C LEU A 16 -26.07 8.01 -12.11
N ASN A 17 -26.66 8.30 -13.27
CA ASN A 17 -26.42 7.51 -14.48
C ASN A 17 -25.04 7.78 -15.08
N GLU A 18 -24.55 9.03 -14.97
CA GLU A 18 -23.25 9.45 -15.46
C GLU A 18 -22.66 10.54 -14.56
N VAL A 19 -21.33 10.64 -14.56
CA VAL A 19 -20.58 11.73 -13.95
C VAL A 19 -19.45 12.18 -14.89
N LYS A 20 -18.97 13.40 -14.69
CA LYS A 20 -17.86 13.97 -15.48
C LYS A 20 -16.71 14.41 -14.57
N ALA A 21 -15.49 14.37 -15.08
CA ALA A 21 -14.32 14.91 -14.40
C ALA A 21 -14.60 16.36 -13.94
N GLY A 22 -14.23 16.67 -12.70
CA GLY A 22 -14.47 17.96 -12.07
C GLY A 22 -15.85 18.15 -11.43
N GLN A 23 -16.80 17.27 -11.67
CA GLN A 23 -18.13 17.33 -11.04
C GLN A 23 -18.03 17.05 -9.53
N LEU A 24 -18.74 17.84 -8.73
CA LEU A 24 -18.91 17.58 -7.29
C LEU A 24 -20.10 16.65 -7.08
N ILE A 25 -19.88 15.58 -6.36
CA ILE A 25 -20.89 14.57 -6.03
C ILE A 25 -20.86 14.22 -4.55
N MET A 26 -21.96 13.66 -4.06
CA MET A 26 -22.04 12.98 -2.77
C MET A 26 -22.21 11.49 -3.04
N ALA A 27 -21.28 10.66 -2.63
CA ALA A 27 -21.30 9.21 -2.82
C ALA A 27 -21.51 8.46 -1.52
N ASN A 28 -22.26 7.35 -1.57
CA ASN A 28 -22.38 6.40 -0.47
C ASN A 28 -21.07 5.63 -0.33
N LEU A 29 -20.72 5.25 0.90
CA LEU A 29 -19.51 4.50 1.22
C LEU A 29 -19.85 3.05 1.55
N ASP A 30 -19.02 2.13 1.04
CA ASP A 30 -19.08 0.72 1.41
C ASP A 30 -18.25 0.46 2.66
N PHE A 31 -17.10 1.15 2.80
CA PHE A 31 -16.23 1.03 3.97
C PHE A 31 -15.58 2.35 4.35
N VAL A 32 -15.33 2.50 5.66
CA VAL A 32 -14.51 3.57 6.25
C VAL A 32 -13.43 2.93 7.10
N LEU A 33 -12.16 3.24 6.80
CA LEU A 33 -10.99 2.69 7.47
C LEU A 33 -10.29 3.73 8.33
N GLY A 34 -9.82 3.31 9.50
CA GLY A 34 -8.91 4.08 10.35
C GLY A 34 -7.88 3.20 11.05
N ASN A 35 -6.82 3.82 11.52
CA ASN A 35 -5.72 3.19 12.24
C ASN A 35 -5.41 3.92 13.56
N ASP A 36 -4.46 3.42 14.33
CA ASP A 36 -4.09 3.95 15.65
C ASP A 36 -3.42 5.34 15.62
N ILE A 37 -3.07 5.87 14.44
CA ILE A 37 -2.58 7.27 14.30
C ILE A 37 -3.73 8.24 14.06
N THR A 38 -4.59 7.93 13.12
CA THR A 38 -5.56 8.87 12.55
C THR A 38 -6.94 8.75 13.18
N SER A 39 -7.34 7.55 13.63
CA SER A 39 -8.62 7.33 14.29
C SER A 39 -8.81 8.13 15.57
N PRO A 40 -7.80 8.33 16.46
CA PRO A 40 -7.98 9.15 17.64
C PRO A 40 -8.44 10.58 17.34
N VAL A 41 -7.92 11.18 16.25
CA VAL A 41 -8.34 12.51 15.79
C VAL A 41 -9.78 12.47 15.28
N ALA A 42 -10.12 11.49 14.44
CA ALA A 42 -11.48 11.32 13.92
C ALA A 42 -12.49 11.06 15.04
N ILE A 43 -12.16 10.27 16.05
CA ILE A 43 -13.00 9.99 17.23
C ILE A 43 -13.24 11.27 18.04
N ASN A 44 -12.21 12.07 18.26
CA ASN A 44 -12.35 13.35 18.97
C ASN A 44 -13.32 14.30 18.23
N GLU A 45 -13.17 14.40 16.90
CA GLU A 45 -14.08 15.21 16.08
C GLU A 45 -15.50 14.62 16.02
N PHE A 46 -15.65 13.29 16.09
CA PHE A 46 -16.95 12.59 16.16
C PHE A 46 -17.73 13.01 17.42
N HIS A 47 -17.09 12.94 18.58
CA HIS A 47 -17.71 13.36 19.83
C HIS A 47 -17.98 14.87 19.88
N LYS A 48 -17.04 15.69 19.42
CA LYS A 48 -17.18 17.14 19.37
C LYS A 48 -18.34 17.59 18.45
N ALA A 49 -18.55 16.88 17.34
CA ALA A 49 -19.67 17.12 16.43
C ALA A 49 -21.03 16.64 16.97
N GLY A 50 -21.05 15.95 18.13
CA GLY A 50 -22.25 15.43 18.78
C GLY A 50 -22.83 14.20 18.09
N PHE A 51 -22.05 13.47 17.31
CA PHE A 51 -22.49 12.19 16.77
C PHE A 51 -22.57 11.14 17.87
N THR A 52 -23.64 10.35 17.85
CA THR A 52 -23.96 9.36 18.88
C THR A 52 -23.75 7.93 18.42
N ASP A 53 -23.70 7.69 17.11
CA ASP A 53 -23.46 6.36 16.57
C ASP A 53 -22.85 6.42 15.17
N VAL A 54 -22.19 5.32 14.78
CA VAL A 54 -21.67 5.14 13.42
C VAL A 54 -22.79 4.73 12.47
N PHE A 55 -22.65 5.06 11.18
CA PHE A 55 -23.70 4.75 10.20
C PHE A 55 -23.96 3.25 10.04
N ASN A 56 -22.94 2.43 10.21
CA ASN A 56 -23.03 0.98 10.18
C ASN A 56 -21.76 0.35 10.79
N LYS A 57 -21.93 -0.41 11.86
CA LYS A 57 -20.85 -1.08 12.58
C LYS A 57 -20.07 -2.13 11.77
N GLU A 58 -20.72 -2.70 10.71
CA GLU A 58 -20.09 -3.66 9.78
C GLU A 58 -19.28 -2.98 8.68
N LYS A 59 -19.40 -1.66 8.53
CA LYS A 59 -18.77 -0.88 7.46
C LYS A 59 -17.73 0.15 7.97
N VAL A 60 -17.46 0.11 9.27
CA VAL A 60 -16.36 0.87 9.89
C VAL A 60 -15.32 -0.11 10.39
N THR A 61 -14.07 0.14 10.06
CA THR A 61 -12.95 -0.73 10.44
C THR A 61 -11.87 0.09 11.11
N MET A 62 -11.31 -0.45 12.19
CA MET A 62 -10.12 0.11 12.84
C MET A 62 -9.04 -0.96 13.02
N VAL A 63 -7.81 -0.62 12.61
CA VAL A 63 -6.66 -1.52 12.65
C VAL A 63 -5.53 -0.87 13.45
N MET A 64 -5.07 -1.58 14.47
CA MET A 64 -3.94 -1.14 15.32
C MET A 64 -2.64 -1.70 14.77
N ASP A 65 -2.01 -1.01 13.81
CA ASP A 65 -0.88 -1.53 13.06
C ASP A 65 0.36 -0.61 12.99
N HIS A 66 0.22 0.68 13.34
CA HIS A 66 1.33 1.62 13.28
C HIS A 66 2.15 1.68 14.56
N PHE A 67 1.49 1.67 15.71
CA PHE A 67 2.11 1.78 17.03
C PHE A 67 1.91 0.54 17.90
N ALA A 68 1.37 -0.52 17.34
CA ALA A 68 1.15 -1.77 18.03
C ALA A 68 2.19 -2.85 17.61
N PRO A 69 2.73 -3.66 18.53
CA PRO A 69 2.60 -3.50 19.99
C PRO A 69 3.13 -2.13 20.45
N ASN A 70 2.51 -1.55 21.46
CA ASN A 70 2.71 -0.13 21.80
C ASN A 70 4.17 0.21 22.15
N LYS A 71 4.73 1.20 21.49
CA LYS A 71 6.12 1.66 21.67
C LYS A 71 6.33 2.56 22.90
N ASP A 72 5.27 3.27 23.34
CA ASP A 72 5.30 4.22 24.45
C ASP A 72 3.90 4.43 25.03
N ILE A 73 3.80 5.23 26.11
CA ILE A 73 2.54 5.54 26.80
C ILE A 73 1.55 6.27 25.88
N LYS A 74 2.05 7.18 25.02
CA LYS A 74 1.19 7.92 24.07
C LYS A 74 0.55 6.98 23.05
N ALA A 75 1.33 6.08 22.47
CA ALA A 75 0.84 5.05 21.57
C ALA A 75 -0.21 4.14 22.25
N ALA A 76 0.06 3.71 23.49
CA ALA A 76 -0.88 2.91 24.27
C ALA A 76 -2.20 3.65 24.53
N THR A 77 -2.16 4.95 24.80
CA THR A 77 -3.34 5.80 25.00
C THR A 77 -4.16 5.92 23.71
N GLN A 78 -3.50 6.11 22.55
CA GLN A 78 -4.15 6.18 21.24
C GLN A 78 -4.85 4.86 20.89
N CYS A 79 -4.16 3.73 21.03
CA CYS A 79 -4.75 2.40 20.80
C CYS A 79 -5.92 2.11 21.77
N LYS A 80 -5.81 2.55 23.05
CA LYS A 80 -6.90 2.43 24.02
C LYS A 80 -8.12 3.22 23.58
N GLN A 81 -7.94 4.45 23.11
CA GLN A 81 -9.05 5.29 22.64
C GLN A 81 -9.78 4.62 21.46
N CYS A 82 -9.07 4.04 20.50
CA CYS A 82 -9.67 3.29 19.40
C CYS A 82 -10.43 2.06 19.90
N ARG A 83 -9.84 1.33 20.85
CA ARG A 83 -10.45 0.12 21.45
C ARG A 83 -11.74 0.46 22.19
N ASP A 84 -11.73 1.52 23.00
CA ASP A 84 -12.89 1.99 23.76
C ASP A 84 -14.02 2.41 22.82
N PHE A 85 -13.72 3.18 21.77
CA PHE A 85 -14.68 3.59 20.74
C PHE A 85 -15.28 2.40 20.00
N CYS A 86 -14.43 1.44 19.58
CA CYS A 86 -14.91 0.23 18.91
C CYS A 86 -15.83 -0.60 19.80
N GLY A 87 -15.52 -0.68 21.10
CA GLY A 87 -16.37 -1.34 22.10
C GLY A 87 -17.71 -0.61 22.31
N GLU A 88 -17.70 0.70 22.45
CA GLU A 88 -18.89 1.54 22.64
C GLU A 88 -19.87 1.40 21.46
N HIS A 89 -19.35 1.46 20.23
CA HIS A 89 -20.18 1.38 19.01
C HIS A 89 -20.31 -0.03 18.46
N SER A 90 -19.82 -1.06 19.17
CA SER A 90 -19.89 -2.47 18.75
C SER A 90 -19.34 -2.70 17.33
N ILE A 91 -18.24 -2.03 16.97
CA ILE A 91 -17.59 -2.16 15.65
C ILE A 91 -17.14 -3.60 15.45
N THR A 92 -17.64 -4.25 14.40
CA THR A 92 -17.37 -5.67 14.12
C THR A 92 -15.93 -5.90 13.65
N HIS A 93 -15.42 -5.01 12.82
CA HIS A 93 -14.10 -5.14 12.19
C HIS A 93 -13.06 -4.30 12.94
N PHE A 94 -12.69 -4.78 14.12
CA PHE A 94 -11.62 -4.21 14.92
C PHE A 94 -10.47 -5.20 15.05
N TYR A 95 -9.26 -4.77 14.71
CA TYR A 95 -8.08 -5.61 14.69
C TYR A 95 -6.97 -5.01 15.56
N ASP A 96 -6.61 -5.72 16.62
CA ASP A 96 -5.59 -5.33 17.59
C ASP A 96 -4.51 -6.44 17.72
N VAL A 97 -3.56 -6.26 18.62
CA VAL A 97 -2.47 -7.21 18.88
C VAL A 97 -3.00 -8.64 19.03
N GLY A 98 -2.37 -9.57 18.31
CA GLY A 98 -2.78 -10.98 18.24
C GLY A 98 -3.71 -11.29 17.05
N ASN A 99 -4.42 -10.30 16.51
CA ASN A 99 -5.27 -10.42 15.33
C ASN A 99 -5.00 -9.29 14.32
N MET A 100 -3.83 -8.67 14.44
CA MET A 100 -3.43 -7.50 13.65
C MET A 100 -2.78 -7.90 12.32
N GLY A 101 -2.73 -6.94 11.45
CA GLY A 101 -1.96 -6.95 10.22
C GLY A 101 -1.85 -5.50 9.74
N ILE A 102 -0.96 -5.23 8.82
CA ILE A 102 -0.90 -3.92 8.17
C ILE A 102 -2.20 -3.71 7.40
N GLU A 103 -2.93 -2.64 7.70
CA GLU A 103 -4.33 -2.42 7.27
C GLU A 103 -4.55 -2.66 5.77
N HIS A 104 -3.63 -2.18 4.91
CA HIS A 104 -3.76 -2.32 3.46
C HIS A 104 -3.40 -3.73 2.93
N ALA A 105 -2.90 -4.62 3.76
CA ALA A 105 -2.78 -6.04 3.47
C ALA A 105 -3.91 -6.83 4.13
N LEU A 106 -4.29 -6.45 5.34
CA LEU A 106 -5.27 -7.16 6.16
C LEU A 106 -6.69 -7.10 5.58
N LEU A 107 -7.17 -5.91 5.15
CA LEU A 107 -8.53 -5.77 4.65
C LEU A 107 -8.81 -6.62 3.40
N PRO A 108 -7.95 -6.62 2.36
CA PRO A 108 -8.08 -7.55 1.25
C PRO A 108 -8.03 -9.03 1.66
N GLU A 109 -7.12 -9.40 2.58
CA GLU A 109 -6.99 -10.76 3.10
C GLU A 109 -8.27 -11.24 3.79
N LYS A 110 -8.93 -10.36 4.54
CA LYS A 110 -10.19 -10.63 5.25
C LYS A 110 -11.43 -10.56 4.37
N GLY A 111 -11.30 -10.26 3.08
CA GLY A 111 -12.44 -10.14 2.16
C GLY A 111 -13.34 -8.93 2.44
N LEU A 112 -12.85 -7.93 3.17
CA LEU A 112 -13.62 -6.71 3.50
C LEU A 112 -13.73 -5.77 2.30
N VAL A 113 -12.88 -5.93 1.31
CA VAL A 113 -12.85 -5.15 0.07
C VAL A 113 -13.27 -6.02 -1.10
N ALA A 114 -14.13 -5.49 -1.95
CA ALA A 114 -14.60 -6.16 -3.16
C ALA A 114 -14.50 -5.25 -4.39
N PRO A 115 -14.51 -5.82 -5.60
CA PRO A 115 -14.63 -5.04 -6.83
C PRO A 115 -15.82 -4.09 -6.79
N GLY A 116 -15.61 -2.85 -7.25
CA GLY A 116 -16.66 -1.86 -7.36
C GLY A 116 -17.02 -1.12 -6.06
N ASP A 117 -16.38 -1.42 -4.94
CA ASP A 117 -16.59 -0.69 -3.68
C ASP A 117 -16.14 0.78 -3.79
N CYS A 118 -16.76 1.63 -2.96
CA CYS A 118 -16.34 3.01 -2.69
C CYS A 118 -15.86 3.12 -1.24
N ILE A 119 -14.55 3.30 -1.05
CA ILE A 119 -13.88 3.22 0.26
C ILE A 119 -13.11 4.50 0.56
N ILE A 120 -13.21 5.00 1.78
CA ILE A 120 -12.31 6.04 2.30
C ILE A 120 -11.55 5.52 3.52
N GLY A 121 -10.36 6.02 3.71
CA GLY A 121 -9.57 5.78 4.92
C GLY A 121 -8.78 7.01 5.31
N ALA A 122 -8.53 7.18 6.60
CA ALA A 122 -7.67 8.27 7.06
C ALA A 122 -6.18 7.90 6.97
N ASP A 123 -5.83 7.09 5.99
CA ASP A 123 -4.46 6.80 5.56
C ASP A 123 -4.33 7.06 4.06
N SER A 124 -3.21 7.67 3.65
CA SER A 124 -2.99 8.04 2.25
C SER A 124 -2.89 6.83 1.32
N HIS A 125 -2.45 5.66 1.82
CA HIS A 125 -2.34 4.43 1.04
C HIS A 125 -3.65 3.62 0.96
N THR A 126 -4.78 4.17 1.40
CA THR A 126 -6.11 3.59 1.18
C THR A 126 -6.38 3.33 -0.31
N CYS A 127 -5.68 4.01 -1.22
CA CYS A 127 -5.72 3.75 -2.66
C CYS A 127 -5.33 2.31 -3.05
N THR A 128 -4.69 1.55 -2.18
CA THR A 128 -4.27 0.14 -2.37
C THR A 128 -5.40 -0.75 -2.89
N TYR A 129 -6.62 -0.52 -2.45
CA TYR A 129 -7.75 -1.40 -2.77
C TYR A 129 -8.24 -1.27 -4.22
N GLY A 130 -7.77 -0.27 -4.94
CA GLY A 130 -7.98 -0.17 -6.38
C GLY A 130 -7.38 -1.34 -7.16
N ALA A 131 -6.43 -2.07 -6.57
CA ALA A 131 -5.93 -3.33 -7.11
C ALA A 131 -7.03 -4.38 -7.32
N LEU A 132 -8.08 -4.34 -6.51
CA LEU A 132 -9.27 -5.20 -6.60
C LEU A 132 -10.38 -4.60 -7.48
N GLY A 133 -10.14 -3.47 -8.14
CA GLY A 133 -11.16 -2.78 -8.93
C GLY A 133 -12.14 -1.96 -8.08
N ALA A 134 -11.75 -1.52 -6.89
CA ALA A 134 -12.50 -0.61 -6.04
C ALA A 134 -12.05 0.85 -6.25
N PHE A 135 -12.97 1.81 -6.09
CA PHE A 135 -12.56 3.20 -5.86
C PHE A 135 -12.25 3.38 -4.38
N SER A 136 -10.98 3.58 -4.07
CA SER A 136 -10.52 3.75 -2.70
C SER A 136 -9.51 4.89 -2.63
N THR A 137 -9.64 5.73 -1.59
CA THR A 137 -8.81 6.93 -1.48
C THR A 137 -8.58 7.36 -0.03
N GLY A 138 -7.40 7.94 0.21
CA GLY A 138 -7.08 8.57 1.47
C GLY A 138 -7.80 9.91 1.63
N VAL A 139 -8.26 10.17 2.86
CA VAL A 139 -8.93 11.42 3.27
C VAL A 139 -8.38 11.91 4.61
N GLY A 140 -8.69 13.14 4.99
CA GLY A 140 -8.36 13.66 6.30
C GLY A 140 -9.20 13.02 7.42
N SER A 141 -8.70 13.08 8.66
CA SER A 141 -9.42 12.53 9.83
C SER A 141 -10.80 13.15 10.03
N THR A 142 -11.01 14.40 9.63
CA THR A 142 -12.32 15.07 9.69
C THR A 142 -13.31 14.48 8.68
N ASP A 143 -12.85 14.19 7.45
CA ASP A 143 -13.68 13.52 6.44
C ASP A 143 -13.97 12.06 6.84
N MET A 144 -12.99 11.37 7.44
CA MET A 144 -13.21 10.06 8.03
C MET A 144 -14.30 10.10 9.12
N CYS A 145 -14.25 11.09 10.01
CA CYS A 145 -15.28 11.30 11.03
C CYS A 145 -16.68 11.43 10.41
N ALA A 146 -16.81 12.29 9.41
CA ALA A 146 -18.08 12.46 8.69
C ALA A 146 -18.52 11.18 7.98
N GLY A 147 -17.58 10.45 7.37
CA GLY A 147 -17.82 9.15 6.74
C GLY A 147 -18.33 8.11 7.75
N MET A 148 -17.70 7.98 8.92
CA MET A 148 -18.13 7.08 9.99
C MET A 148 -19.56 7.39 10.47
N ALA A 149 -19.91 8.68 10.58
CA ALA A 149 -21.21 9.08 11.09
C ALA A 149 -22.35 8.99 10.04
N LYS A 150 -22.03 9.24 8.75
CA LYS A 150 -23.04 9.44 7.70
C LYS A 150 -23.04 8.36 6.61
N GLY A 151 -22.01 7.56 6.49
CA GLY A 151 -21.83 6.59 5.40
C GLY A 151 -21.73 7.23 4.02
N LYS A 152 -21.30 8.50 3.95
CA LYS A 152 -21.21 9.27 2.72
C LYS A 152 -19.98 10.18 2.74
N ALA A 153 -19.43 10.43 1.57
CA ALA A 153 -18.40 11.43 1.37
C ALA A 153 -18.66 12.23 0.09
N TRP A 154 -18.19 13.46 0.06
CA TRP A 154 -18.20 14.25 -1.16
C TRP A 154 -16.90 14.01 -1.94
N PHE A 155 -17.01 14.02 -3.25
CA PHE A 155 -15.88 13.92 -4.15
C PHE A 155 -16.00 14.93 -5.30
N LYS A 156 -14.87 15.51 -5.65
CA LYS A 156 -14.70 16.05 -7.00
C LYS A 156 -14.28 14.87 -7.88
N VAL A 157 -15.07 14.49 -8.85
CA VAL A 157 -14.78 13.35 -9.73
C VAL A 157 -13.41 13.57 -10.40
N PRO A 158 -12.42 12.67 -10.23
CA PRO A 158 -11.13 12.84 -10.87
C PRO A 158 -11.22 12.58 -12.39
N SER A 159 -10.35 13.20 -13.16
CA SER A 159 -9.99 12.72 -14.49
C SER A 159 -9.06 11.51 -14.36
N ALA A 160 -8.67 10.87 -15.46
CA ALA A 160 -7.89 9.65 -15.41
C ALA A 160 -6.70 9.67 -16.39
N ILE A 161 -5.65 8.94 -15.98
CA ILE A 161 -4.53 8.54 -16.83
C ILE A 161 -4.62 7.03 -17.01
N LYS A 162 -4.44 6.57 -18.24
CA LYS A 162 -4.45 5.14 -18.56
C LYS A 162 -3.03 4.61 -18.72
N PHE A 163 -2.75 3.48 -18.07
CA PHE A 163 -1.53 2.70 -18.25
C PHE A 163 -1.89 1.37 -18.90
N ASN A 164 -1.48 1.19 -20.15
CA ASN A 164 -1.67 -0.03 -20.91
C ASN A 164 -0.48 -0.96 -20.67
N ILE A 165 -0.70 -2.00 -19.88
CA ILE A 165 0.34 -2.94 -19.46
C ILE A 165 0.44 -4.09 -20.47
N THR A 166 1.66 -4.36 -20.94
CA THR A 166 1.96 -5.47 -21.88
C THR A 166 3.16 -6.28 -21.39
N GLY A 167 3.39 -7.44 -22.00
CA GLY A 167 4.57 -8.26 -21.72
C GLY A 167 4.56 -8.96 -20.36
N LYS A 168 5.74 -9.33 -19.86
CA LYS A 168 5.97 -10.04 -18.60
C LYS A 168 7.28 -9.59 -17.97
N LEU A 169 7.30 -9.48 -16.65
CA LEU A 169 8.49 -9.06 -15.88
C LEU A 169 9.68 -10.01 -16.08
N PRO A 170 10.88 -9.46 -16.27
CA PRO A 170 12.12 -10.23 -16.25
C PRO A 170 12.39 -10.86 -14.87
N LYS A 171 13.25 -11.85 -14.83
CA LYS A 171 13.69 -12.46 -13.56
C LYS A 171 14.32 -11.39 -12.65
N TYR A 172 14.00 -11.43 -11.37
CA TYR A 172 14.44 -10.47 -10.34
C TYR A 172 13.94 -9.03 -10.48
N SER A 173 13.00 -8.77 -11.40
CA SER A 173 12.17 -7.57 -11.37
C SER A 173 10.84 -7.87 -10.69
N ALA A 174 10.26 -6.87 -10.04
CA ALA A 174 9.01 -6.95 -9.31
C ALA A 174 8.10 -5.76 -9.64
N ALA A 175 6.83 -5.82 -9.25
CA ALA A 175 5.91 -4.70 -9.46
C ALA A 175 6.34 -3.39 -8.79
N LYS A 176 7.17 -3.48 -7.75
CA LYS A 176 7.84 -2.31 -7.16
C LYS A 176 8.69 -1.57 -8.18
N ASP A 177 9.42 -2.30 -9.02
CA ASP A 177 10.23 -1.70 -10.08
C ASP A 177 9.34 -1.04 -11.14
N VAL A 178 8.17 -1.62 -11.46
CA VAL A 178 7.19 -1.04 -12.39
C VAL A 178 6.67 0.29 -11.88
N ILE A 179 6.18 0.32 -10.64
CA ILE A 179 5.59 1.56 -10.11
C ILE A 179 6.65 2.65 -9.87
N LEU A 180 7.87 2.29 -9.48
CA LEU A 180 8.99 3.24 -9.38
C LEU A 180 9.38 3.78 -10.75
N HIS A 181 9.39 2.94 -11.80
CA HIS A 181 9.59 3.37 -13.17
C HIS A 181 8.51 4.36 -13.61
N ILE A 182 7.23 4.07 -13.35
CA ILE A 182 6.11 4.96 -13.68
C ILE A 182 6.25 6.29 -12.94
N ILE A 183 6.51 6.28 -11.63
CA ILE A 183 6.68 7.52 -10.85
C ILE A 183 7.90 8.31 -11.34
N GLY A 184 8.99 7.63 -11.68
CA GLY A 184 10.17 8.28 -12.28
C GLY A 184 9.87 8.93 -13.63
N MET A 185 8.93 8.36 -14.41
CA MET A 185 8.54 8.85 -15.72
C MET A 185 7.61 10.06 -15.65
N ILE A 186 6.60 10.04 -14.74
CA ILE A 186 5.57 11.09 -14.70
C ILE A 186 5.79 12.11 -13.56
N GLY A 187 6.68 11.83 -12.60
CA GLY A 187 6.93 12.65 -11.43
C GLY A 187 5.93 12.44 -10.29
N VAL A 188 6.24 12.99 -9.10
CA VAL A 188 5.39 12.90 -7.90
C VAL A 188 4.06 13.67 -8.03
N ASP A 189 3.96 14.59 -8.95
CA ASP A 189 2.74 15.36 -9.25
C ASP A 189 2.08 14.97 -10.59
N GLY A 190 2.63 13.99 -11.29
CA GLY A 190 2.20 13.60 -12.64
C GLY A 190 0.75 13.12 -12.71
N ALA A 191 0.24 12.52 -11.64
CA ALA A 191 -1.15 12.09 -11.53
C ALA A 191 -1.94 12.91 -10.48
N LEU A 192 -1.52 14.15 -10.20
CA LEU A 192 -2.13 14.96 -9.14
C LEU A 192 -3.65 15.07 -9.30
N TYR A 193 -4.38 14.55 -8.29
CA TYR A 193 -5.84 14.50 -8.24
C TYR A 193 -6.50 13.70 -9.38
N ARG A 194 -5.78 12.82 -10.06
CA ARG A 194 -6.29 11.96 -11.13
C ARG A 194 -6.45 10.52 -10.65
N SER A 195 -7.18 9.70 -11.40
CA SER A 195 -7.19 8.25 -11.27
C SER A 195 -6.12 7.66 -12.18
N MET A 196 -5.28 6.76 -11.67
CA MET A 196 -4.37 5.95 -12.49
C MET A 196 -5.09 4.63 -12.80
N GLU A 197 -5.49 4.41 -14.05
CA GLU A 197 -6.20 3.21 -14.48
C GLU A 197 -5.27 2.25 -15.22
N PHE A 198 -5.10 1.04 -14.67
CA PHE A 198 -4.23 0.00 -15.21
C PHE A 198 -5.06 -1.04 -15.98
N SER A 199 -4.71 -1.27 -17.24
CA SER A 199 -5.37 -2.21 -18.13
C SER A 199 -4.36 -2.85 -19.07
N GLY A 200 -4.79 -3.72 -19.97
CA GLY A 200 -3.95 -4.35 -20.97
C GLY A 200 -3.73 -5.84 -20.71
N ASP A 201 -3.25 -6.55 -21.73
CA ASP A 201 -3.11 -8.02 -21.73
C ASP A 201 -1.95 -8.52 -20.85
N GLY A 202 -1.04 -7.63 -20.46
CA GLY A 202 0.04 -7.91 -19.51
C GLY A 202 -0.43 -8.06 -18.08
N LEU A 203 -1.64 -7.58 -17.71
CA LEU A 203 -2.16 -7.69 -16.34
C LEU A 203 -2.21 -9.14 -15.85
N LYS A 204 -2.53 -10.09 -16.71
CA LYS A 204 -2.54 -11.54 -16.38
C LYS A 204 -1.18 -12.08 -15.91
N ASN A 205 -0.09 -11.35 -16.17
CA ASN A 205 1.26 -11.71 -15.76
C ASN A 205 1.68 -11.05 -14.44
N LEU A 206 0.82 -10.21 -13.86
CA LEU A 206 0.98 -9.61 -12.54
C LEU A 206 0.11 -10.36 -11.51
N THR A 207 0.71 -10.78 -10.42
CA THR A 207 -0.01 -11.37 -9.29
C THR A 207 -0.91 -10.33 -8.62
N MET A 208 -1.78 -10.75 -7.71
CA MET A 208 -2.58 -9.80 -6.95
C MET A 208 -1.69 -8.92 -6.04
N GLU A 209 -0.65 -9.49 -5.50
CA GLU A 209 0.35 -8.81 -4.67
C GLU A 209 1.09 -7.72 -5.45
N ASP A 210 1.42 -8.00 -6.71
CA ASP A 210 2.00 -7.02 -7.63
C ASP A 210 1.05 -5.83 -7.84
N ARG A 211 -0.23 -6.10 -8.10
CA ARG A 211 -1.25 -5.06 -8.31
C ARG A 211 -1.48 -4.24 -7.04
N LEU A 212 -1.53 -4.90 -5.88
CA LEU A 212 -1.65 -4.24 -4.58
C LEU A 212 -0.46 -3.32 -4.29
N CYS A 213 0.76 -3.72 -4.67
CA CYS A 213 1.96 -2.89 -4.57
C CYS A 213 1.86 -1.64 -5.47
N MET A 214 1.46 -1.81 -6.73
CA MET A 214 1.34 -0.69 -7.69
C MET A 214 0.22 0.27 -7.29
N ALA A 215 -0.97 -0.23 -6.94
CA ALA A 215 -2.09 0.60 -6.50
C ALA A 215 -1.77 1.37 -5.20
N ASN A 216 -1.03 0.74 -4.26
CA ASN A 216 -0.57 1.37 -3.03
C ASN A 216 0.25 2.63 -3.31
N MET A 217 1.15 2.57 -4.28
CA MET A 217 2.05 3.67 -4.59
C MET A 217 1.50 4.69 -5.60
N ALA A 218 0.26 4.56 -6.05
CA ALA A 218 -0.36 5.55 -6.92
C ALA A 218 -0.41 6.95 -6.27
N ILE A 219 -0.61 7.02 -4.95
CA ILE A 219 -0.58 8.29 -4.20
C ILE A 219 0.79 8.98 -4.28
N GLU A 220 1.88 8.25 -4.50
CA GLU A 220 3.22 8.81 -4.62
C GLU A 220 3.44 9.56 -5.95
N ALA A 221 2.52 9.40 -6.91
CA ALA A 221 2.41 10.24 -8.11
C ALA A 221 1.33 11.33 -7.96
N GLY A 222 0.76 11.52 -6.76
CA GLY A 222 -0.31 12.48 -6.47
C GLY A 222 -1.73 11.99 -6.79
N ALA A 223 -1.90 10.72 -7.20
CA ALA A 223 -3.20 10.18 -7.63
C ALA A 223 -4.20 10.06 -6.47
N LYS A 224 -5.49 10.16 -6.82
CA LYS A 224 -6.58 9.87 -5.88
C LYS A 224 -6.72 8.37 -5.65
N ASN A 225 -6.49 7.58 -6.67
CA ASN A 225 -6.45 6.11 -6.60
C ASN A 225 -5.64 5.52 -7.76
N GLY A 226 -5.18 4.27 -7.58
CA GLY A 226 -4.69 3.43 -8.67
C GLY A 226 -5.64 2.25 -8.81
N ILE A 227 -6.34 2.12 -9.93
CA ILE A 227 -7.36 1.10 -10.13
C ILE A 227 -7.00 0.15 -11.28
N PHE A 228 -7.20 -1.14 -11.05
CA PHE A 228 -6.94 -2.19 -12.03
C PHE A 228 -8.25 -2.71 -12.62
N ALA A 229 -8.23 -2.99 -13.91
CA ALA A 229 -9.29 -3.74 -14.56
C ALA A 229 -9.41 -5.13 -13.89
N VAL A 230 -10.64 -5.50 -13.54
CA VAL A 230 -10.91 -6.80 -12.91
C VAL A 230 -10.83 -7.91 -13.96
N ASP A 231 -9.99 -8.89 -13.68
CA ASP A 231 -9.79 -10.07 -14.51
C ASP A 231 -9.82 -11.36 -13.67
N GLU A 232 -9.45 -12.48 -14.29
CA GLU A 232 -9.44 -13.79 -13.65
C GLU A 232 -8.53 -13.84 -12.40
N VAL A 233 -7.40 -13.10 -12.39
CA VAL A 233 -6.50 -13.02 -11.23
C VAL A 233 -7.21 -12.36 -10.04
N THR A 234 -7.92 -11.26 -10.29
CA THR A 234 -8.71 -10.59 -9.26
C THR A 234 -9.86 -11.48 -8.77
N LEU A 235 -10.59 -12.11 -9.71
CA LEU A 235 -11.73 -12.96 -9.37
C LEU A 235 -11.32 -14.18 -8.54
N GLU A 236 -10.21 -14.82 -8.86
CA GLU A 236 -9.70 -15.94 -8.06
C GLU A 236 -9.22 -15.48 -6.68
N TYR A 237 -8.64 -14.28 -6.58
CA TYR A 237 -8.23 -13.72 -5.28
C TYR A 237 -9.41 -13.43 -4.36
N VAL A 238 -10.51 -12.85 -4.86
CA VAL A 238 -11.69 -12.53 -4.04
C VAL A 238 -12.57 -13.75 -3.74
N LYS A 239 -12.45 -14.80 -4.55
CA LYS A 239 -13.20 -16.03 -4.37
C LYS A 239 -12.90 -16.70 -3.02
N GLY A 240 -13.96 -16.95 -2.25
CA GLY A 240 -13.86 -17.53 -0.91
C GLY A 240 -13.33 -16.58 0.18
N ARG A 241 -13.00 -15.32 -0.20
CA ARG A 241 -12.71 -14.25 0.76
C ARG A 241 -13.88 -13.30 0.91
N VAL A 242 -14.45 -12.86 -0.20
CA VAL A 242 -15.60 -11.95 -0.23
C VAL A 242 -16.87 -12.81 -0.25
N ASP A 243 -17.70 -12.66 0.77
CA ASP A 243 -18.96 -13.42 0.98
C ASP A 243 -20.24 -12.62 0.66
N ARG A 244 -20.09 -11.40 0.14
CA ARG A 244 -21.17 -10.50 -0.26
C ARG A 244 -21.21 -10.26 -1.76
N GLU A 245 -22.35 -9.82 -2.27
CA GLU A 245 -22.48 -9.38 -3.65
C GLU A 245 -21.58 -8.15 -3.93
N TYR A 246 -21.01 -8.11 -5.12
CA TYR A 246 -20.21 -6.99 -5.62
C TYR A 246 -20.46 -6.78 -7.11
N LYS A 247 -20.09 -5.61 -7.62
CA LYS A 247 -20.29 -5.24 -9.01
C LYS A 247 -18.97 -4.85 -9.66
N ILE A 248 -18.69 -5.46 -10.81
CA ILE A 248 -17.52 -5.12 -11.62
C ILE A 248 -17.87 -3.95 -12.53
N PHE A 249 -16.97 -2.96 -12.60
CA PHE A 249 -17.09 -1.82 -13.50
C PHE A 249 -15.90 -1.82 -14.44
N GLU A 250 -16.20 -1.79 -15.73
CA GLU A 250 -15.21 -1.66 -16.79
C GLU A 250 -15.33 -0.27 -17.43
N ALA A 251 -14.20 0.28 -17.89
CA ALA A 251 -14.23 1.54 -18.64
C ALA A 251 -14.99 1.34 -19.98
N ASP A 252 -15.70 2.36 -20.41
CA ASP A 252 -16.32 2.35 -21.73
C ASP A 252 -15.23 2.38 -22.82
N ALA A 253 -15.54 1.82 -23.99
CA ALA A 253 -14.59 1.77 -25.10
C ALA A 253 -14.19 3.19 -25.58
N ASP A 254 -15.08 4.17 -25.41
CA ASP A 254 -14.89 5.58 -25.71
C ASP A 254 -14.63 6.43 -24.46
N ALA A 255 -14.15 5.83 -23.36
CA ALA A 255 -13.75 6.55 -22.14
C ALA A 255 -12.61 7.52 -22.46
N GLU A 256 -12.69 8.73 -21.92
CA GLU A 256 -11.67 9.76 -22.12
C GLU A 256 -10.62 9.73 -21.01
N TYR A 257 -9.36 9.80 -21.42
CA TYR A 257 -8.19 9.87 -20.54
C TYR A 257 -7.38 11.13 -20.86
N ASP A 258 -6.85 11.79 -19.85
CA ASP A 258 -5.97 12.95 -20.03
C ASP A 258 -4.68 12.54 -20.75
N GLU A 259 -4.16 11.36 -20.41
CA GLU A 259 -2.93 10.80 -20.95
C GLU A 259 -3.05 9.26 -21.02
N VAL A 260 -2.33 8.66 -21.96
CA VAL A 260 -2.24 7.19 -22.12
C VAL A 260 -0.77 6.81 -22.25
N TYR A 261 -0.33 5.88 -21.42
CA TYR A 261 1.03 5.35 -21.42
C TYR A 261 1.03 3.86 -21.69
N ASP A 262 1.93 3.41 -22.57
CA ASP A 262 2.20 2.00 -22.80
C ASP A 262 3.40 1.56 -21.94
N ILE A 263 3.20 0.53 -21.13
CA ILE A 263 4.22 -0.03 -20.23
C ILE A 263 4.48 -1.48 -20.63
N ASP A 264 5.62 -1.73 -21.24
CA ASP A 264 6.09 -3.09 -21.54
C ASP A 264 6.88 -3.64 -20.35
N LEU A 265 6.26 -4.57 -19.62
CA LEU A 265 6.89 -5.22 -18.46
C LEU A 265 8.23 -5.87 -18.78
N SER A 266 8.45 -6.32 -20.02
CA SER A 266 9.70 -6.96 -20.43
C SER A 266 10.91 -6.02 -20.44
N GLN A 267 10.66 -4.70 -20.47
CA GLN A 267 11.68 -3.66 -20.45
C GLN A 267 11.98 -3.14 -19.03
N ILE A 268 11.22 -3.57 -18.02
CA ILE A 268 11.41 -3.11 -16.64
C ILE A 268 12.70 -3.70 -16.08
N LYS A 269 13.56 -2.85 -15.58
CA LYS A 269 14.79 -3.18 -14.88
C LYS A 269 14.64 -3.00 -13.38
N PRO A 270 15.41 -3.72 -12.55
CA PRO A 270 15.52 -3.39 -11.12
C PRO A 270 15.82 -1.91 -10.92
N THR A 271 14.99 -1.26 -10.11
CA THR A 271 14.95 0.20 -9.96
C THR A 271 15.07 0.59 -8.49
N VAL A 272 15.81 1.66 -8.21
CA VAL A 272 15.93 2.23 -6.87
C VAL A 272 15.54 3.71 -6.90
N ALA A 273 14.60 4.11 -6.06
CA ALA A 273 14.30 5.52 -5.87
C ALA A 273 15.21 6.13 -4.80
N PHE A 274 15.96 7.13 -5.20
CA PHE A 274 16.91 7.86 -4.35
C PHE A 274 16.22 8.88 -3.45
N PRO A 275 16.81 9.25 -2.30
CA PRO A 275 16.30 10.30 -1.45
C PRO A 275 16.21 11.65 -2.21
N HIS A 276 15.23 12.53 -1.93
CA HIS A 276 14.16 12.36 -0.93
C HIS A 276 12.78 12.38 -1.59
N LEU A 277 12.68 11.88 -2.83
CA LEU A 277 11.43 11.77 -3.58
C LEU A 277 11.39 10.43 -4.33
N PRO A 278 10.23 9.76 -4.41
CA PRO A 278 10.10 8.50 -5.16
C PRO A 278 10.39 8.65 -6.67
N GLU A 279 10.25 9.84 -7.24
CA GLU A 279 10.57 10.13 -8.65
C GLU A 279 12.06 10.09 -8.97
N ASN A 280 12.94 10.15 -7.96
CA ASN A 280 14.38 10.00 -8.15
C ASN A 280 14.78 8.54 -8.47
N ALA A 281 13.99 7.91 -9.32
CA ALA A 281 14.15 6.52 -9.73
C ALA A 281 15.35 6.36 -10.66
N LYS A 282 16.21 5.38 -10.36
CA LYS A 282 17.42 5.05 -11.12
C LYS A 282 17.52 3.55 -11.36
N THR A 283 18.00 3.17 -12.53
CA THR A 283 18.41 1.80 -12.82
C THR A 283 19.88 1.59 -12.44
N PHE A 284 20.32 0.34 -12.35
CA PHE A 284 21.69 0.01 -11.90
C PHE A 284 22.81 0.53 -12.80
N ASP A 285 22.49 0.89 -14.03
CA ASP A 285 23.44 1.57 -14.94
C ASP A 285 23.83 2.99 -14.46
N GLU A 286 23.02 3.58 -13.56
CA GLU A 286 23.15 4.94 -13.04
C GLU A 286 23.56 5.00 -11.56
N ILE A 287 23.57 3.84 -10.88
CA ILE A 287 23.83 3.74 -9.44
C ILE A 287 25.31 3.47 -9.19
N GLY A 288 25.96 4.35 -8.41
CA GLY A 288 27.32 4.16 -7.95
C GLY A 288 27.43 3.29 -6.68
N ASP A 289 28.59 3.30 -6.03
CA ASP A 289 28.84 2.55 -4.79
C ASP A 289 28.22 3.26 -3.58
N VAL A 290 26.93 2.94 -3.27
CA VAL A 290 26.19 3.52 -2.16
C VAL A 290 26.12 2.51 -1.02
N LYS A 291 26.84 2.73 0.07
CA LYS A 291 26.81 1.91 1.29
C LYS A 291 25.52 2.15 2.06
N ILE A 292 25.01 1.11 2.72
CA ILE A 292 23.81 1.14 3.55
C ILE A 292 24.11 0.66 4.98
N ASP A 293 23.32 1.14 5.93
CA ASP A 293 23.36 0.76 7.35
C ASP A 293 22.17 -0.13 7.73
N GLN A 294 21.09 -0.06 6.95
CA GLN A 294 19.88 -0.81 7.21
C GLN A 294 19.20 -1.28 5.93
N SER A 295 18.56 -2.45 5.99
CA SER A 295 17.62 -2.94 4.99
C SER A 295 16.29 -3.26 5.67
N VAL A 296 15.16 -2.78 5.11
CA VAL A 296 13.82 -3.08 5.61
C VAL A 296 13.02 -3.76 4.51
N ILE A 297 12.57 -4.99 4.77
CA ILE A 297 11.81 -5.82 3.84
C ILE A 297 10.43 -6.03 4.46
N GLY A 298 9.38 -5.52 3.80
CA GLY A 298 8.02 -5.57 4.31
C GLY A 298 7.24 -4.31 4.00
N SER A 299 6.25 -3.98 4.81
CA SER A 299 5.29 -2.87 4.69
C SER A 299 3.99 -3.25 3.96
N CYS A 300 3.06 -2.30 3.85
CA CYS A 300 1.81 -2.48 3.08
C CYS A 300 2.04 -2.67 1.58
N THR A 301 3.18 -2.22 1.05
CA THR A 301 3.57 -2.43 -0.35
C THR A 301 4.10 -3.84 -0.58
N ASN A 302 5.07 -4.29 0.22
CA ASN A 302 5.88 -5.49 -0.05
C ASN A 302 6.16 -6.31 1.23
N GLY A 303 5.12 -6.70 1.95
CA GLY A 303 5.20 -7.60 3.10
C GLY A 303 4.35 -8.86 2.96
N ARG A 304 3.82 -9.12 1.75
CA ARG A 304 3.02 -10.32 1.46
C ARG A 304 3.91 -11.54 1.22
N ILE A 305 3.31 -12.70 1.11
CA ILE A 305 4.08 -13.95 1.09
C ILE A 305 5.03 -14.03 -0.12
N GLU A 306 4.64 -13.51 -1.28
CA GLU A 306 5.47 -13.49 -2.49
C GLU A 306 6.70 -12.59 -2.30
N ASP A 307 6.54 -11.46 -1.62
CA ASP A 307 7.65 -10.56 -1.28
C ASP A 307 8.66 -11.23 -0.35
N LEU A 308 8.15 -11.97 0.63
CA LEU A 308 9.00 -12.74 1.56
C LEU A 308 9.71 -13.89 0.85
N ARG A 309 9.04 -14.60 -0.07
CA ARG A 309 9.66 -15.64 -0.91
C ARG A 309 10.78 -15.05 -1.78
N ALA A 310 10.53 -13.90 -2.41
CA ALA A 310 11.53 -13.19 -3.22
C ALA A 310 12.77 -12.81 -2.40
N ALA A 311 12.57 -12.25 -1.22
CA ALA A 311 13.68 -11.92 -0.32
C ALA A 311 14.41 -13.15 0.19
N ALA A 312 13.67 -14.22 0.53
CA ALA A 312 14.25 -15.48 1.01
C ALA A 312 15.08 -16.19 -0.07
N GLU A 313 14.67 -16.14 -1.35
CA GLU A 313 15.46 -16.67 -2.47
C GLU A 313 16.87 -16.06 -2.48
N ILE A 314 16.95 -14.77 -2.26
CA ILE A 314 18.23 -14.03 -2.24
C ILE A 314 19.03 -14.35 -0.97
N LEU A 315 18.39 -14.41 0.19
CA LEU A 315 19.05 -14.55 1.50
C LEU A 315 19.44 -15.99 1.84
N LYS A 316 18.83 -16.98 1.20
CA LYS A 316 19.06 -18.41 1.49
C LYS A 316 20.55 -18.78 1.34
N GLY A 317 21.13 -19.29 2.44
CA GLY A 317 22.53 -19.70 2.50
C GLY A 317 23.54 -18.55 2.54
N ARG A 318 23.08 -17.30 2.64
CA ARG A 318 23.91 -16.10 2.74
C ARG A 318 23.78 -15.44 4.10
N LYS A 319 24.65 -14.47 4.37
CA LYS A 319 24.63 -13.66 5.60
C LYS A 319 24.45 -12.18 5.26
N VAL A 320 23.68 -11.51 6.07
CA VAL A 320 23.63 -10.04 6.08
C VAL A 320 25.02 -9.48 6.42
N ALA A 321 25.43 -8.43 5.73
CA ALA A 321 26.71 -7.76 5.97
C ALA A 321 26.80 -7.27 7.43
N LYS A 322 28.00 -7.36 8.04
CA LYS A 322 28.19 -7.08 9.48
C LYS A 322 27.77 -5.67 9.92
N ASN A 323 27.81 -4.73 9.01
CA ASN A 323 27.45 -3.32 9.26
C ASN A 323 25.99 -3.00 8.92
N VAL A 324 25.19 -3.99 8.53
CA VAL A 324 23.80 -3.78 8.10
C VAL A 324 22.83 -4.42 9.10
N ARG A 325 21.82 -3.68 9.49
CA ARG A 325 20.64 -4.20 10.20
C ARG A 325 19.59 -4.57 9.14
N CYS A 326 19.22 -5.84 9.05
CA CYS A 326 18.15 -6.29 8.17
C CYS A 326 16.88 -6.60 9.00
N ILE A 327 15.78 -5.94 8.70
CA ILE A 327 14.50 -6.11 9.37
C ILE A 327 13.49 -6.66 8.35
N VAL A 328 12.82 -7.75 8.70
CA VAL A 328 11.78 -8.38 7.87
C VAL A 328 10.44 -8.30 8.60
N ILE A 329 9.41 -7.83 7.89
CA ILE A 329 8.09 -7.56 8.46
C ILE A 329 7.03 -8.26 7.60
N PRO A 330 6.52 -9.42 8.02
CA PRO A 330 5.34 -10.01 7.41
C PRO A 330 4.13 -9.09 7.52
N ALA A 331 3.33 -8.97 6.47
CA ALA A 331 2.26 -7.98 6.43
C ALA A 331 1.07 -8.28 7.36
N THR A 332 0.80 -9.56 7.63
CA THR A 332 -0.32 -9.99 8.49
C THR A 332 0.08 -11.22 9.32
N GLN A 333 -0.73 -11.56 10.31
CA GLN A 333 -0.54 -12.80 11.08
C GLN A 333 -0.65 -14.06 10.19
N ALA A 334 -1.55 -14.04 9.20
CA ALA A 334 -1.66 -15.17 8.28
C ALA A 334 -0.41 -15.33 7.42
N VAL A 335 0.12 -14.23 6.87
CA VAL A 335 1.40 -14.23 6.15
C VAL A 335 2.55 -14.66 7.05
N TYR A 336 2.56 -14.25 8.33
CA TYR A 336 3.57 -14.66 9.29
C TYR A 336 3.55 -16.18 9.53
N MET A 337 2.34 -16.74 9.74
CA MET A 337 2.17 -18.20 9.90
C MET A 337 2.59 -18.95 8.63
N GLN A 338 2.16 -18.51 7.47
CA GLN A 338 2.53 -19.13 6.19
C GLN A 338 4.06 -19.08 5.97
N ALA A 339 4.70 -17.95 6.25
CA ALA A 339 6.16 -17.82 6.15
C ALA A 339 6.89 -18.76 7.12
N MET A 340 6.32 -19.02 8.29
CA MET A 340 6.85 -20.00 9.24
C MET A 340 6.71 -21.43 8.70
N GLU A 341 5.55 -21.80 8.20
CA GLU A 341 5.26 -23.12 7.63
C GLU A 341 6.13 -23.41 6.39
N GLU A 342 6.37 -22.42 5.54
CA GLU A 342 7.26 -22.52 4.39
C GLU A 342 8.76 -22.48 4.77
N GLY A 343 9.09 -22.26 6.05
CA GLY A 343 10.47 -22.19 6.53
C GLY A 343 11.22 -20.91 6.18
N LEU A 344 10.51 -19.88 5.68
CA LEU A 344 11.11 -18.59 5.30
C LEU A 344 11.69 -17.86 6.50
N LEU A 345 11.01 -17.93 7.66
CA LEU A 345 11.51 -17.31 8.90
C LEU A 345 12.87 -17.88 9.31
N LYS A 346 13.06 -19.20 9.14
CA LYS A 346 14.35 -19.84 9.40
C LYS A 346 15.45 -19.26 8.50
N ILE A 347 15.16 -19.10 7.21
CA ILE A 347 16.10 -18.51 6.24
C ILE A 347 16.50 -17.10 6.69
N PHE A 348 15.55 -16.26 7.07
CA PHE A 348 15.80 -14.89 7.52
C PHE A 348 16.66 -14.86 8.80
N ILE A 349 16.31 -15.68 9.81
CA ILE A 349 17.06 -15.74 11.07
C ILE A 349 18.48 -16.26 10.83
N GLU A 350 18.62 -17.33 10.04
CA GLU A 350 19.93 -17.86 9.67
C GLU A 350 20.77 -16.86 8.88
N ALA A 351 20.16 -16.01 8.05
CA ALA A 351 20.86 -14.93 7.35
C ALA A 351 21.30 -13.79 8.29
N GLY A 352 20.72 -13.68 9.49
CA GLY A 352 21.02 -12.62 10.46
C GLY A 352 20.01 -11.46 10.42
N CYS A 353 18.81 -11.69 9.88
CA CYS A 353 17.73 -10.72 9.92
C CYS A 353 16.97 -10.74 11.25
N ALA A 354 16.45 -9.58 11.67
CA ALA A 354 15.43 -9.48 12.71
C ALA A 354 14.06 -9.62 12.06
N VAL A 355 13.30 -10.67 12.43
CA VAL A 355 11.91 -10.83 11.97
C VAL A 355 10.98 -10.23 13.00
N SER A 356 10.12 -9.32 12.54
CA SER A 356 9.16 -8.59 13.37
C SER A 356 7.76 -9.20 13.32
N THR A 357 6.94 -8.86 14.31
CA THR A 357 5.48 -8.97 14.19
C THR A 357 4.97 -8.03 13.08
N PRO A 358 3.80 -8.29 12.47
CA PRO A 358 3.18 -7.37 11.51
C PRO A 358 3.03 -5.97 12.09
N THR A 359 3.59 -4.96 11.41
CA THR A 359 3.47 -3.54 11.80
C THR A 359 3.85 -2.63 10.65
N CYS A 360 3.19 -1.49 10.54
CA CYS A 360 3.55 -0.41 9.61
C CYS A 360 4.60 0.56 10.19
N GLY A 361 4.91 0.44 11.48
CA GLY A 361 5.72 1.38 12.25
C GLY A 361 7.08 1.79 11.64
N PRO A 362 7.91 0.90 11.11
CA PRO A 362 9.18 1.27 10.49
C PRO A 362 9.05 2.21 9.29
N CYS A 363 7.98 2.07 8.51
CA CYS A 363 7.75 2.87 7.30
C CYS A 363 7.66 4.38 7.57
N LEU A 364 7.27 4.77 8.78
CA LEU A 364 7.09 6.18 9.18
C LEU A 364 8.02 6.60 10.33
N GLY A 365 9.00 5.75 10.70
CA GLY A 365 9.84 6.02 11.87
C GLY A 365 9.06 6.02 13.19
N GLY A 366 7.92 5.33 13.24
CA GLY A 366 6.99 5.36 14.36
C GLY A 366 7.18 4.27 15.39
N TYR A 367 7.90 3.19 15.09
CA TYR A 367 7.99 2.04 15.99
C TYR A 367 9.41 1.49 16.12
N MET A 368 9.93 0.77 15.12
CA MET A 368 11.26 0.15 15.13
C MET A 368 12.05 0.55 13.87
N GLY A 369 13.35 0.23 13.82
CA GLY A 369 14.18 0.52 12.65
C GLY A 369 14.37 2.01 12.39
N ILE A 370 14.28 2.83 13.43
CA ILE A 370 14.46 4.28 13.34
C ILE A 370 15.93 4.59 13.02
N LEU A 371 16.14 5.44 12.02
CA LEU A 371 17.45 5.83 11.54
C LEU A 371 18.02 7.00 12.36
N ALA A 372 19.30 6.90 12.68
CA ALA A 372 20.07 7.98 13.26
C ALA A 372 20.57 8.96 12.16
N LYS A 373 21.19 10.07 12.59
CA LYS A 373 21.81 11.05 11.69
C LYS A 373 22.84 10.39 10.76
N GLY A 374 22.68 10.61 9.45
CA GLY A 374 23.59 10.13 8.41
C GLY A 374 23.45 8.65 8.06
N GLU A 375 22.57 7.89 8.72
CA GLU A 375 22.33 6.50 8.34
C GLU A 375 21.52 6.38 7.03
N ARG A 376 21.79 5.32 6.29
CA ARG A 376 21.15 4.99 5.00
C ARG A 376 20.41 3.67 5.09
N SER A 377 19.14 3.71 4.69
CA SER A 377 18.31 2.49 4.62
C SER A 377 17.84 2.24 3.20
N ILE A 378 17.98 1.01 2.71
CA ILE A 378 17.21 0.53 1.57
C ILE A 378 15.95 -0.14 2.10
N ALA A 379 14.79 0.15 1.50
CA ALA A 379 13.51 -0.31 2.03
C ALA A 379 12.53 -0.66 0.93
N THR A 380 11.68 -1.65 1.19
CA THR A 380 10.54 -1.97 0.33
C THR A 380 9.29 -1.15 0.69
N THR A 381 9.45 -0.14 1.55
CA THR A 381 8.39 0.81 1.91
C THR A 381 8.01 1.72 0.73
N ASN A 382 7.08 2.63 0.93
CA ASN A 382 6.49 3.43 -0.16
C ASN A 382 7.00 4.86 -0.24
N ARG A 383 7.60 5.41 0.83
CA ARG A 383 8.04 6.81 0.91
C ARG A 383 9.48 6.94 1.40
N ASN A 384 10.19 7.92 0.85
CA ASN A 384 11.57 8.23 1.19
C ASN A 384 11.81 9.73 1.45
N PHE A 385 10.77 10.45 1.89
CA PHE A 385 10.85 11.87 2.20
C PHE A 385 11.83 12.15 3.35
N VAL A 386 12.28 13.40 3.45
CA VAL A 386 13.16 13.85 4.54
C VAL A 386 12.59 13.45 5.91
N GLY A 387 13.38 12.76 6.72
CA GLY A 387 13.00 12.29 8.06
C GLY A 387 11.98 11.16 8.10
N ARG A 388 11.65 10.53 6.96
CA ARG A 388 10.58 9.52 6.89
C ARG A 388 10.77 8.34 7.83
N MET A 389 12.00 7.86 8.01
CA MET A 389 12.29 6.71 8.87
C MET A 389 13.12 7.09 10.11
N GLY A 390 13.17 8.36 10.49
CA GLY A 390 13.91 8.81 11.67
C GLY A 390 14.51 10.21 11.54
N HIS A 391 15.83 10.31 11.69
CA HIS A 391 16.51 11.60 11.67
C HIS A 391 16.36 12.31 10.32
N PRO A 392 16.13 13.65 10.27
CA PRO A 392 16.01 14.40 9.00
C PRO A 392 17.21 14.29 8.06
N GLU A 393 18.41 14.08 8.59
CA GLU A 393 19.63 13.86 7.81
C GLU A 393 19.91 12.37 7.53
N SER A 394 18.95 11.48 7.71
CA SER A 394 19.02 10.10 7.23
C SER A 394 18.48 9.99 5.81
N GLU A 395 18.91 8.96 5.10
CA GLU A 395 18.53 8.72 3.71
C GLU A 395 17.79 7.39 3.57
N VAL A 396 16.67 7.41 2.87
CA VAL A 396 15.87 6.20 2.56
C VAL A 396 15.85 6.00 1.04
N TYR A 397 16.17 4.80 0.61
CA TYR A 397 16.16 4.35 -0.78
C TYR A 397 15.04 3.32 -0.94
N LEU A 398 14.16 3.50 -1.93
CA LEU A 398 13.07 2.56 -2.18
C LEU A 398 13.46 1.55 -3.25
N ALA A 399 13.21 0.27 -2.99
CA ALA A 399 13.52 -0.79 -3.94
C ALA A 399 12.61 -2.02 -3.75
N SER A 400 12.70 -2.96 -4.70
CA SER A 400 12.01 -4.24 -4.63
C SER A 400 12.59 -5.15 -3.54
N PRO A 401 11.85 -6.19 -3.09
CA PRO A 401 12.36 -7.18 -2.13
C PRO A 401 13.65 -7.86 -2.57
N TYR A 402 13.80 -8.12 -3.87
CA TYR A 402 15.02 -8.68 -4.44
C TYR A 402 16.24 -7.78 -4.23
N VAL A 403 16.09 -6.49 -4.55
CA VAL A 403 17.17 -5.50 -4.43
C VAL A 403 17.47 -5.21 -2.97
N ALA A 404 16.46 -5.08 -2.11
CA ALA A 404 16.65 -4.86 -0.68
C ALA A 404 17.40 -6.02 0.00
N ALA A 405 17.06 -7.27 -0.36
CA ALA A 405 17.73 -8.46 0.13
C ALA A 405 19.18 -8.57 -0.38
N ALA A 406 19.42 -8.31 -1.67
CA ALA A 406 20.77 -8.31 -2.24
C ALA A 406 21.66 -7.25 -1.57
N SER A 407 21.14 -6.06 -1.37
CA SER A 407 21.82 -4.96 -0.69
C SER A 407 22.14 -5.30 0.78
N ALA A 408 21.25 -6.01 1.47
CA ALA A 408 21.52 -6.46 2.83
C ALA A 408 22.72 -7.43 2.90
N VAL A 409 22.89 -8.27 1.89
CA VAL A 409 24.03 -9.22 1.82
C VAL A 409 25.34 -8.51 1.52
N THR A 410 25.35 -7.55 0.60
CA THR A 410 26.58 -6.87 0.15
C THR A 410 26.99 -5.69 1.04
N GLY A 411 26.05 -5.10 1.78
CA GLY A 411 26.29 -3.87 2.57
C GLY A 411 26.25 -2.58 1.76
N LYS A 412 25.80 -2.66 0.51
CA LYS A 412 25.64 -1.52 -0.42
C LYS A 412 24.45 -1.78 -1.33
N ILE A 413 23.97 -0.76 -2.01
CA ILE A 413 22.90 -0.93 -3.02
C ILE A 413 23.42 -1.86 -4.12
N SER A 414 22.77 -3.03 -4.25
CA SER A 414 23.19 -4.08 -5.20
C SER A 414 21.96 -4.76 -5.83
N GLN A 415 22.09 -5.12 -7.09
CA GLN A 415 21.11 -5.95 -7.76
C GLN A 415 21.37 -7.45 -7.51
N PRO A 416 20.33 -8.29 -7.62
CA PRO A 416 20.48 -9.73 -7.38
C PRO A 416 21.53 -10.42 -8.22
N SER A 417 21.71 -10.01 -9.47
CA SER A 417 22.72 -10.58 -10.40
C SER A 417 24.17 -10.43 -9.95
N GLU A 418 24.44 -9.57 -8.96
CA GLU A 418 25.79 -9.40 -8.40
C GLU A 418 26.17 -10.51 -7.39
N ILE A 419 25.18 -11.24 -6.90
CA ILE A 419 25.38 -12.24 -5.82
C ILE A 419 24.79 -13.62 -6.12
N MET A 420 24.08 -13.77 -7.25
CA MET A 420 23.43 -15.03 -7.65
C MET A 420 24.30 -15.92 -8.54
#